data_98b3549f835bd97ab3641e314bd8ac8c
#
_entry.id   98b3549f835bd97ab3641e314bd8ac8c
#
_cell.length_a   1.000
_cell.length_b   1.000
_cell.length_c   1.000
_cell.angle_alpha   90.00
_cell.angle_beta   90.00
_cell.angle_gamma   90.00
#
_symmetry.space_group_name_H-M   'P 1'
#
loop_
_entity.id
_entity.type
_entity.pdbx_description
1 polymer ?
#
loop_
_entity_poly.entity_id
_entity_poly.type
_entity_poly.pdbx_seq_one_letter_code
_entity_poly.pdbx_strand_id
1 'polypeptide(L)'
;MDIEKIKETPIVDFLSRLGFHPVKRRGAVLWYHAPYRGDKSPSFKLDTRKEKWFDFGMGEGGDIFTLAGKLIPSNDFIRQAQYITETMNLPMPEIKGTEYLKDLPDEEPQF
;
A
#
# COMPACT_ATOMS: atom_id res chain seq x y z
N MET A 1 8.96 -15.44 7.02
CA MET A 1 8.09 -14.63 6.16
C MET A 1 8.80 -13.40 5.69
N ASP A 2 8.59 -13.07 4.50
CA ASP A 2 9.36 -11.99 3.93
C ASP A 2 8.44 -10.94 3.29
N ILE A 3 9.06 -9.92 2.82
CA ILE A 3 8.39 -8.79 2.21
C ILE A 3 7.61 -9.23 0.96
N GLU A 4 8.05 -10.27 0.30
CA GLU A 4 7.39 -10.76 -0.90
C GLU A 4 5.94 -11.16 -0.65
N LYS A 5 5.67 -11.71 0.52
CA LYS A 5 4.30 -12.07 0.86
C LYS A 5 3.39 -10.86 0.93
N ILE A 6 3.93 -9.76 1.43
CA ILE A 6 3.15 -8.53 1.48
C ILE A 6 2.93 -8.01 0.07
N LYS A 7 3.96 -8.08 -0.77
CA LYS A 7 3.84 -7.65 -2.15
C LYS A 7 2.83 -8.45 -2.93
N GLU A 8 2.62 -9.70 -2.55
CA GLU A 8 1.65 -10.56 -3.22
C GLU A 8 0.22 -10.28 -2.81
N THR A 9 0.02 -9.44 -1.81
CA THR A 9 -1.32 -9.11 -1.36
C THR A 9 -2.07 -8.37 -2.45
N PRO A 10 -3.23 -8.86 -2.88
CA PRO A 10 -3.99 -8.15 -3.89
C PRO A 10 -4.46 -6.80 -3.34
N ILE A 11 -4.20 -5.75 -4.09
CA ILE A 11 -4.58 -4.41 -3.65
C ILE A 11 -6.10 -4.30 -3.51
N VAL A 12 -6.86 -5.01 -4.36
CA VAL A 12 -8.31 -4.99 -4.26
C VAL A 12 -8.79 -5.52 -2.92
N ASP A 13 -8.12 -6.55 -2.40
CA ASP A 13 -8.50 -7.10 -1.09
C ASP A 13 -8.12 -6.15 0.03
N PHE A 14 -6.97 -5.52 -0.09
CA PHE A 14 -6.51 -4.55 0.88
C PHE A 14 -7.52 -3.39 0.97
N LEU A 15 -7.93 -2.85 -0.16
CA LEU A 15 -8.90 -1.77 -0.19
C LEU A 15 -10.26 -2.20 0.35
N SER A 16 -10.66 -3.43 0.03
CA SER A 16 -11.93 -3.95 0.50
C SER A 16 -11.96 -4.05 2.02
N ARG A 17 -10.86 -4.49 2.61
CA ARG A 17 -10.79 -4.59 4.07
C ARG A 17 -10.85 -3.23 4.74
N LEU A 18 -10.39 -2.19 4.04
CA LEU A 18 -10.47 -0.84 4.55
C LEU A 18 -11.82 -0.18 4.30
N GLY A 19 -12.70 -0.89 3.59
CA GLY A 19 -14.04 -0.37 3.33
C GLY A 19 -14.17 0.38 2.02
N PHE A 20 -13.17 0.28 1.14
CA PHE A 20 -13.21 0.95 -0.15
C PHE A 20 -13.55 -0.06 -1.23
N HIS A 21 -14.54 0.26 -2.04
CA HIS A 21 -15.01 -0.62 -3.08
C HIS A 21 -15.01 0.09 -4.42
N PRO A 22 -14.78 -0.64 -5.51
CA PRO A 22 -14.75 0.02 -6.81
C PRO A 22 -16.13 0.49 -7.23
N VAL A 23 -16.16 1.60 -7.94
CA VAL A 23 -17.42 2.12 -8.46
C VAL A 23 -17.62 1.71 -9.92
N LYS A 24 -16.57 1.17 -10.54
CA LYS A 24 -16.63 0.75 -11.93
C LYS A 24 -15.61 -0.31 -12.19
N ARG A 25 -15.92 -1.23 -13.07
CA ARG A 25 -15.00 -2.31 -13.42
C ARG A 25 -14.92 -2.46 -14.93
N ARG A 26 -13.72 -2.69 -15.44
CA ARG A 26 -13.53 -2.92 -16.84
C ARG A 26 -12.44 -3.98 -17.00
N GLY A 27 -12.87 -5.24 -17.14
CA GLY A 27 -11.94 -6.34 -17.18
C GLY A 27 -11.16 -6.44 -15.88
N ALA A 28 -9.85 -6.40 -15.97
CA ALA A 28 -8.98 -6.48 -14.81
C ALA A 28 -8.75 -5.12 -14.15
N VAL A 29 -9.36 -4.07 -14.69
CA VAL A 29 -9.16 -2.71 -14.18
C VAL A 29 -10.37 -2.28 -13.38
N LEU A 30 -10.09 -1.78 -12.18
CA LEU A 30 -11.13 -1.28 -11.29
C LEU A 30 -10.93 0.21 -11.07
N TRP A 31 -12.04 0.94 -10.95
CA TRP A 31 -12.00 2.37 -10.73
C TRP A 31 -12.62 2.69 -9.39
N TYR A 32 -11.94 3.55 -8.63
CA TYR A 32 -12.36 3.95 -7.29
C TYR A 32 -12.34 5.47 -7.17
N HIS A 33 -13.02 5.97 -6.17
CA HIS A 33 -12.70 7.28 -5.65
C HIS A 33 -11.42 7.11 -4.86
N ALA A 34 -10.49 8.05 -4.98
CA ALA A 34 -9.20 7.92 -4.31
C ALA A 34 -9.41 7.78 -2.81
N PRO A 35 -8.85 6.74 -2.19
CA PRO A 35 -9.16 6.44 -0.78
C PRO A 35 -8.47 7.35 0.22
N TYR A 36 -7.50 8.14 -0.21
CA TYR A 36 -6.72 8.96 0.71
C TYR A 36 -7.01 10.46 0.57
N ARG A 37 -8.03 10.82 -0.18
CA ARG A 37 -8.42 12.21 -0.34
C ARG A 37 -9.86 12.30 -0.78
N GLY A 38 -10.44 13.48 -0.68
CA GLY A 38 -11.76 13.70 -1.21
C GLY A 38 -11.72 13.66 -2.73
N ASP A 39 -12.48 12.79 -3.33
CA ASP A 39 -12.45 12.59 -4.76
C ASP A 39 -13.89 12.55 -5.27
N LYS A 40 -14.26 13.55 -6.06
CA LYS A 40 -15.61 13.66 -6.56
C LYS A 40 -15.87 12.81 -7.80
N SER A 41 -14.80 12.47 -8.50
CA SER A 41 -14.90 11.63 -9.69
C SER A 41 -14.00 10.44 -9.50
N PRO A 42 -14.39 9.24 -9.95
CA PRO A 42 -13.53 8.08 -9.76
C PRO A 42 -12.30 8.19 -10.66
N SER A 43 -11.23 8.69 -10.10
CA SER A 43 -9.99 8.91 -10.82
C SER A 43 -8.85 8.00 -10.36
N PHE A 44 -9.13 7.10 -9.44
CA PHE A 44 -8.15 6.15 -8.94
C PHE A 44 -8.34 4.82 -9.67
N LYS A 45 -7.33 4.43 -10.43
CA LYS A 45 -7.39 3.23 -11.25
C LYS A 45 -6.53 2.14 -10.64
N LEU A 46 -7.07 0.94 -10.52
CA LEU A 46 -6.33 -0.21 -10.03
C LEU A 46 -6.25 -1.26 -11.13
N ASP A 47 -5.03 -1.60 -11.53
CA ASP A 47 -4.81 -2.67 -12.50
C ASP A 47 -4.52 -3.94 -11.72
N THR A 48 -5.48 -4.86 -11.67
CA THR A 48 -5.34 -6.05 -10.86
C THR A 48 -4.37 -7.07 -11.45
N ARG A 49 -4.02 -6.94 -12.72
CA ARG A 49 -3.02 -7.83 -13.30
C ARG A 49 -1.61 -7.43 -12.91
N LYS A 50 -1.36 -6.12 -12.89
CA LYS A 50 -0.03 -5.61 -12.56
C LYS A 50 0.11 -5.33 -11.07
N GLU A 51 -1.00 -5.33 -10.35
CA GLU A 51 -1.03 -4.93 -8.94
C GLU A 51 -0.40 -3.57 -8.78
N LYS A 52 -0.89 -2.63 -9.59
CA LYS A 52 -0.45 -1.24 -9.57
C LYS A 52 -1.67 -0.34 -9.61
N TRP A 53 -1.54 0.80 -8.95
CA TRP A 53 -2.61 1.79 -8.95
C TRP A 53 -2.08 3.08 -9.56
N PHE A 54 -3.00 3.89 -10.06
CA PHE A 54 -2.67 5.20 -10.56
C PHE A 54 -3.81 6.16 -10.27
N ASP A 55 -3.47 7.32 -9.70
CA ASP A 55 -4.43 8.36 -9.39
C ASP A 55 -4.31 9.44 -10.44
N PHE A 56 -5.25 9.49 -11.37
CA PHE A 56 -5.22 10.46 -12.45
C PHE A 56 -5.45 11.88 -11.96
N GLY A 57 -6.12 12.02 -10.83
CA GLY A 57 -6.34 13.34 -10.26
C GLY A 57 -5.06 13.97 -9.71
N MET A 58 -4.17 13.14 -9.19
CA MET A 58 -2.91 13.62 -8.60
C MET A 58 -1.70 13.35 -9.48
N GLY A 59 -1.84 12.50 -10.49
CA GLY A 59 -0.71 12.16 -11.34
C GLY A 59 0.31 11.28 -10.65
N GLU A 60 -0.12 10.42 -9.74
CA GLU A 60 0.78 9.55 -8.99
C GLU A 60 0.29 8.11 -9.03
N GLY A 61 1.19 7.18 -8.81
CA GLY A 61 0.82 5.78 -8.77
C GLY A 61 1.90 4.96 -8.10
N GLY A 62 1.67 3.66 -8.00
CA GLY A 62 2.64 2.78 -7.40
C GLY A 62 2.07 1.43 -7.04
N ASP A 63 2.62 0.82 -6.00
CA ASP A 63 2.24 -0.51 -5.55
C ASP A 63 1.49 -0.41 -4.21
N ILE A 64 1.32 -1.57 -3.56
CA ILE A 64 0.57 -1.61 -2.31
C ILE A 64 1.28 -0.83 -1.19
N PHE A 65 2.61 -0.83 -1.19
CA PHE A 65 3.36 -0.09 -0.17
C PHE A 65 3.19 1.41 -0.33
N THR A 66 3.27 1.90 -1.55
CA THR A 66 3.10 3.33 -1.78
C THR A 66 1.66 3.75 -1.48
N LEU A 67 0.70 2.87 -1.75
CA LEU A 67 -0.69 3.15 -1.42
C LEU A 67 -0.86 3.23 0.10
N ALA A 68 -0.29 2.29 0.83
CA ALA A 68 -0.36 2.33 2.29
C ALA A 68 0.26 3.63 2.80
N GLY A 69 1.36 4.05 2.19
CA GLY A 69 2.01 5.30 2.58
C GLY A 69 1.15 6.52 2.37
N LYS A 70 0.26 6.48 1.37
CA LYS A 70 -0.69 7.57 1.16
C LYS A 70 -1.76 7.56 2.23
N LEU A 71 -2.18 6.37 2.64
CA LEU A 71 -3.26 6.24 3.62
C LEU A 71 -2.82 6.65 5.02
N ILE A 72 -1.57 6.37 5.38
CA ILE A 72 -1.05 6.72 6.70
C ILE A 72 -0.07 7.88 6.67
N PRO A 73 -0.06 8.69 5.65
CA PRO A 73 0.93 9.71 5.24
C PRO A 73 2.33 9.41 5.77
N SER A 74 2.96 8.37 5.24
CA SER A 74 4.28 7.97 5.70
C SER A 74 5.13 7.45 4.54
N ASN A 75 6.40 7.84 4.54
CA ASN A 75 7.37 7.30 3.59
C ASN A 75 8.17 6.17 4.19
N ASP A 76 7.87 5.80 5.43
CA ASP A 76 8.60 4.75 6.12
C ASP A 76 8.11 3.39 5.67
N PHE A 77 8.98 2.64 5.02
CA PHE A 77 8.63 1.33 4.47
C PHE A 77 8.12 0.36 5.55
N ILE A 78 8.70 0.41 6.73
CA ILE A 78 8.29 -0.47 7.82
C ILE A 78 6.88 -0.13 8.29
N ARG A 79 6.57 1.14 8.39
CA ARG A 79 5.23 1.55 8.76
C ARG A 79 4.20 1.17 7.71
N GLN A 80 4.58 1.29 6.43
CA GLN A 80 3.72 0.87 5.35
C GLN A 80 3.45 -0.63 5.43
N ALA A 81 4.50 -1.41 5.68
CA ALA A 81 4.34 -2.86 5.82
C ALA A 81 3.49 -3.23 7.02
N GLN A 82 3.67 -2.53 8.13
CA GLN A 82 2.85 -2.76 9.32
C GLN A 82 1.39 -2.50 9.05
N TYR A 83 1.09 -1.41 8.38
CA TYR A 83 -0.28 -1.06 8.09
C TYR A 83 -0.95 -2.12 7.22
N ILE A 84 -0.22 -2.61 6.22
CA ILE A 84 -0.76 -3.64 5.33
C ILE A 84 -0.99 -4.93 6.09
N THR A 85 -0.02 -5.37 6.89
CA THR A 85 -0.15 -6.63 7.62
C THR A 85 -1.25 -6.55 8.67
N GLU A 86 -1.39 -5.41 9.32
CA GLU A 86 -2.47 -5.25 10.29
C GLU A 86 -3.83 -5.26 9.61
N THR A 87 -3.94 -4.59 8.48
CA THR A 87 -5.19 -4.55 7.74
C THR A 87 -5.57 -5.93 7.24
N MET A 88 -4.60 -6.68 6.74
CA MET A 88 -4.86 -7.99 6.16
C MET A 88 -4.78 -9.12 7.18
N ASN A 89 -4.48 -8.79 8.43
CA ASN A 89 -4.33 -9.78 9.49
C ASN A 89 -3.26 -10.81 9.15
N LEU A 90 -2.14 -10.32 8.65
CA LEU A 90 -0.99 -11.15 8.29
C LEU A 90 0.08 -11.00 9.36
N PRO A 91 0.94 -12.01 9.54
CA PRO A 91 2.06 -11.81 10.45
C PRO A 91 3.04 -10.82 9.87
N MET A 92 3.55 -9.96 10.74
CA MET A 92 4.55 -9.00 10.31
C MET A 92 5.80 -9.78 9.91
N PRO A 93 6.39 -9.48 8.76
CA PRO A 93 7.59 -10.18 8.35
C PRO A 93 8.71 -9.90 9.35
N GLU A 94 9.52 -10.91 9.55
CA GLU A 94 10.66 -10.76 10.40
C GLU A 94 11.70 -10.01 9.60
N ILE A 95 11.49 -8.75 9.45
CA ILE A 95 12.53 -7.91 8.93
C ILE A 95 13.53 -7.94 10.05
N LYS A 96 14.52 -8.75 9.91
CA LYS A 96 15.52 -8.85 10.93
C LYS A 96 16.00 -7.47 11.18
N GLY A 97 15.60 -6.95 12.30
CA GLY A 97 16.03 -5.65 12.68
C GLY A 97 17.51 -5.51 12.49
N THR A 98 18.21 -6.60 12.75
CA THR A 98 19.63 -6.61 12.60
C THR A 98 20.06 -6.33 11.18
N GLU A 99 19.42 -6.94 10.20
CA GLU A 99 19.80 -6.74 8.81
C GLU A 99 19.42 -5.39 8.30
N TYR A 100 18.25 -4.95 8.70
CA TYR A 100 17.77 -3.66 8.27
C TYR A 100 18.54 -2.54 8.95
N LEU A 101 18.77 -2.67 10.23
CA LEU A 101 19.37 -1.61 11.01
C LEU A 101 20.87 -1.47 10.80
N LYS A 102 21.52 -2.52 10.33
CA LYS A 102 22.93 -2.41 10.04
C LYS A 102 23.24 -1.40 8.97
N ASP A 103 22.30 -1.20 8.08
CA ASP A 103 22.50 -0.27 6.99
C ASP A 103 22.15 1.14 7.35
N LEU A 104 21.66 1.36 8.56
CA LEU A 104 21.29 2.68 9.02
C LEU A 104 22.40 3.28 9.85
N PRO A 105 22.60 4.60 9.79
CA PRO A 105 23.56 5.23 10.69
C PRO A 105 23.02 5.11 12.08
N ASP A 106 23.90 4.92 12.95
CA ASP A 106 23.44 4.84 14.29
C ASP A 106 22.95 6.12 14.77
N GLU A 107 22.51 6.47 14.90
CA GLU A 107 22.05 7.05 15.21
C GLU A 107 21.24 7.17 15.71
N GLU A 108 21.20 7.12 15.96
CA GLU A 108 20.59 6.79 16.07
C GLU A 108 20.02 6.68 16.46
N PRO A 109 20.00 7.04 16.92
CA PRO A 109 19.31 6.55 17.18
C PRO A 109 18.57 6.88 17.54
N GLN A 110 18.51 7.34 17.49
CA GLN A 110 18.00 7.32 17.33
C GLN A 110 17.19 7.28 17.28
N PHE A 111 16.97 7.57 17.34
CA PHE A 111 16.27 7.26 16.90
C PHE A 111 15.62 7.33 17.39
#